data_7afd783e50e2c191488ab2adde309e6d
#
_entry.id   7afd783e50e2c191488ab2adde309e6d
#
_cell.length_a   1.000
_cell.length_b   1.000
_cell.length_c   1.000
_cell.angle_alpha   90.00
_cell.angle_beta   90.00
_cell.angle_gamma   90.00
#
_symmetry.space_group_name_H-M   'P 1'
#
loop_
_entity.id
_entity.type
_entity.pdbx_description
1 polymer ?
#
loop_
_entity_poly.entity_id
_entity_poly.type
_entity_poly.pdbx_seq_one_letter_code
_entity_poly.pdbx_strand_id
1 'polypeptide(L)'
;SIAGLFLVGAVPVVHSLARRRAPLRAWLVLAAAGAVYLGLAVAMEVPQERLHLVEYGALAILLRAAFAESAAVRPRGAHSTIVDLRSLLAATAIGWLDEAMQGILPNRMYDLRDVGFNALAAAVALGAAAALRVAIEPAARSREEPEK
;
A
#
# COMPACT_ATOMS: atom_id res chain seq x y z
N SER A 1 -4.59 -18.74 7.27
CA SER A 1 -3.85 -18.86 6.00
C SER A 1 -3.59 -17.48 5.41
N ILE A 2 -2.51 -17.31 4.66
CA ILE A 2 -2.10 -16.05 3.99
C ILE A 2 -3.23 -15.55 3.09
N ALA A 3 -3.91 -16.44 2.38
CA ALA A 3 -5.09 -16.10 1.57
C ALA A 3 -6.20 -15.43 2.39
N GLY A 4 -6.40 -15.82 3.65
CA GLY A 4 -7.38 -15.18 4.54
C GLY A 4 -7.01 -13.73 4.87
N LEU A 5 -5.74 -13.44 5.12
CA LEU A 5 -5.26 -12.07 5.37
C LEU A 5 -5.43 -11.15 4.15
N PHE A 6 -5.10 -11.66 2.95
CA PHE A 6 -5.33 -10.91 1.72
C PHE A 6 -6.82 -10.61 1.50
N LEU A 7 -7.71 -11.57 1.81
CA LEU A 7 -9.15 -11.39 1.70
C LEU A 7 -9.67 -10.34 2.70
N VAL A 8 -9.20 -10.38 3.95
CA VAL A 8 -9.59 -9.40 4.98
C VAL A 8 -9.22 -7.98 4.56
N GLY A 9 -8.04 -7.78 3.94
CA GLY A 9 -7.64 -6.47 3.43
C GLY A 9 -8.37 -6.06 2.14
N ALA A 10 -8.62 -6.98 1.23
CA ALA A 10 -9.22 -6.68 -0.07
C ALA A 10 -10.74 -6.48 -0.02
N VAL A 11 -11.45 -7.24 0.80
CA VAL A 11 -12.93 -7.20 0.88
C VAL A 11 -13.49 -5.82 1.16
N PRO A 12 -13.00 -5.05 2.16
CA PRO A 12 -13.49 -3.69 2.40
C PRO A 12 -13.28 -2.74 1.22
N VAL A 13 -12.14 -2.87 0.53
CA VAL A 13 -11.81 -2.05 -0.65
C VAL A 13 -12.73 -2.39 -1.80
N VAL A 14 -12.86 -3.68 -2.14
CA VAL A 14 -13.78 -4.18 -3.18
C VAL A 14 -15.21 -3.73 -2.90
N HIS A 15 -15.69 -3.92 -1.66
CA HIS A 15 -17.03 -3.52 -1.26
C HIS A 15 -17.25 -2.00 -1.39
N SER A 16 -16.27 -1.19 -0.97
CA SER A 16 -16.32 0.27 -1.09
C SER A 16 -16.38 0.70 -2.56
N LEU A 17 -15.53 0.12 -3.43
CA LEU A 17 -15.52 0.39 -4.86
C LEU A 17 -16.85 0.01 -5.53
N ALA A 18 -17.40 -1.16 -5.20
CA ALA A 18 -18.67 -1.63 -5.72
C ALA A 18 -19.82 -0.71 -5.30
N ARG A 19 -19.91 -0.35 -4.01
CA ARG A 19 -20.93 0.59 -3.50
C ARG A 19 -20.86 1.96 -4.16
N ARG A 20 -19.65 2.45 -4.43
CA ARG A 20 -19.42 3.76 -5.07
C ARG A 20 -19.58 3.73 -6.57
N ARG A 21 -19.91 2.56 -7.17
CA ARG A 21 -19.94 2.36 -8.63
C ARG A 21 -18.66 2.89 -9.29
N ALA A 22 -17.52 2.52 -8.71
CA ALA A 22 -16.22 3.03 -9.14
C ALA A 22 -15.98 2.78 -10.63
N PRO A 23 -15.30 3.70 -11.33
CA PRO A 23 -15.02 3.54 -12.76
C PRO A 23 -14.08 2.36 -13.02
N LEU A 24 -14.12 1.80 -14.23
CA LEU A 24 -13.32 0.64 -14.64
C LEU A 24 -11.83 0.82 -14.31
N ARG A 25 -11.29 2.02 -14.49
CA ARG A 25 -9.90 2.33 -14.16
C ARG A 25 -9.52 2.03 -12.70
N ALA A 26 -10.43 2.20 -11.75
CA ALA A 26 -10.18 1.87 -10.35
C ALA A 26 -10.06 0.35 -10.14
N TRP A 27 -10.87 -0.43 -10.84
CA TRP A 27 -10.79 -1.88 -10.83
C TRP A 27 -9.51 -2.40 -11.49
N LEU A 28 -9.07 -1.77 -12.57
CA LEU A 28 -7.80 -2.10 -13.22
C LEU A 28 -6.60 -1.82 -12.30
N VAL A 29 -6.61 -0.70 -11.56
CA VAL A 29 -5.57 -0.41 -10.56
C VAL A 29 -5.54 -1.48 -9.46
N LEU A 30 -6.70 -1.87 -8.95
CA LEU A 30 -6.78 -2.90 -7.91
C LEU A 30 -6.29 -4.25 -8.43
N ALA A 31 -6.68 -4.63 -9.65
CA ALA A 31 -6.24 -5.86 -10.30
C ALA A 31 -4.73 -5.86 -10.54
N ALA A 32 -4.16 -4.75 -11.01
CA ALA A 32 -2.73 -4.60 -11.22
C ALA A 32 -1.94 -4.72 -9.91
N ALA A 33 -2.39 -4.05 -8.84
CA ALA A 33 -1.78 -4.16 -7.52
C ALA A 33 -1.84 -5.59 -7.01
N GLY A 34 -2.98 -6.26 -7.14
CA GLY A 34 -3.16 -7.66 -6.75
C GLY A 34 -2.23 -8.60 -7.54
N ALA A 35 -2.05 -8.37 -8.85
CA ALA A 35 -1.15 -9.14 -9.68
C ALA A 35 0.33 -8.97 -9.25
N VAL A 36 0.74 -7.74 -8.90
CA VAL A 36 2.09 -7.49 -8.38
C VAL A 36 2.30 -8.21 -7.05
N TYR A 37 1.36 -8.10 -6.09
CA TYR A 37 1.46 -8.82 -4.82
C TYR A 37 1.49 -10.34 -5.00
N LEU A 38 0.68 -10.87 -5.90
CA LEU A 38 0.70 -12.30 -6.22
C LEU A 38 2.04 -12.72 -6.83
N GLY A 39 2.58 -11.92 -7.76
CA GLY A 39 3.90 -12.16 -8.35
C GLY A 39 5.01 -12.18 -7.30
N LEU A 40 5.01 -11.21 -6.37
CA LEU A 40 5.95 -11.18 -5.26
C LEU A 40 5.79 -12.40 -4.35
N ALA A 41 4.55 -12.76 -3.98
CA ALA A 41 4.28 -13.92 -3.14
C ALA A 41 4.72 -15.25 -3.79
N VAL A 42 4.62 -15.37 -5.11
CA VAL A 42 5.09 -16.55 -5.85
C VAL A 42 6.63 -16.57 -5.94
N ALA A 43 7.26 -15.40 -6.05
CA ALA A 43 8.73 -15.30 -6.11
C ALA A 43 9.41 -15.59 -4.76
N MET A 44 8.68 -15.54 -3.65
CA MET A 44 9.21 -15.86 -2.32
C MET A 44 9.18 -17.37 -2.07
N GLU A 45 10.33 -17.94 -1.73
CA GLU A 45 10.48 -19.37 -1.46
C GLU A 45 9.92 -19.75 -0.08
N VAL A 46 10.07 -18.87 0.91
CA VAL A 46 9.70 -19.14 2.31
C VAL A 46 8.28 -18.63 2.59
N PRO A 47 7.36 -19.52 3.01
CA PRO A 47 5.97 -19.12 3.25
C PRO A 47 5.79 -18.03 4.32
N GLN A 48 6.68 -17.97 5.31
CA GLN A 48 6.64 -16.96 6.38
C GLN A 48 6.92 -15.55 5.85
N GLU A 49 7.84 -15.42 4.89
CA GLU A 49 8.19 -14.14 4.26
C GLU A 49 7.01 -13.52 3.51
N ARG A 50 6.10 -14.35 2.98
CA ARG A 50 4.88 -13.89 2.30
C ARG A 50 3.94 -13.13 3.24
N LEU A 51 3.99 -13.37 4.55
CA LEU A 51 3.21 -12.61 5.53
C LEU A 51 3.68 -11.16 5.58
N HIS A 52 4.98 -10.92 5.52
CA HIS A 52 5.58 -9.59 5.53
C HIS A 52 5.05 -8.71 4.40
N LEU A 53 4.73 -9.28 3.23
CA LEU A 53 4.09 -8.51 2.14
C LEU A 53 2.77 -7.88 2.56
N VAL A 54 1.93 -8.62 3.28
CA VAL A 54 0.64 -8.13 3.76
C VAL A 54 0.84 -7.16 4.92
N GLU A 55 1.70 -7.51 5.86
CA GLU A 55 1.97 -6.72 7.07
C GLU A 55 2.54 -5.35 6.72
N TYR A 56 3.58 -5.29 5.87
CA TYR A 56 4.21 -4.02 5.51
C TYR A 56 3.39 -3.21 4.53
N GLY A 57 2.61 -3.85 3.67
CA GLY A 57 1.60 -3.16 2.87
C GLY A 57 0.52 -2.50 3.72
N ALA A 58 -0.02 -3.23 4.70
CA ALA A 58 -1.01 -2.70 5.65
C ALA A 58 -0.40 -1.61 6.55
N LEU A 59 0.81 -1.83 7.09
CA LEU A 59 1.54 -0.87 7.90
C LEU A 59 1.72 0.46 7.16
N ALA A 60 2.13 0.42 5.90
CA ALA A 60 2.32 1.62 5.10
C ALA A 60 1.02 2.41 4.91
N ILE A 61 -0.11 1.72 4.71
CA ILE A 61 -1.44 2.37 4.61
C ILE A 61 -1.86 2.98 5.94
N LEU A 62 -1.62 2.29 7.07
CA LEU A 62 -1.93 2.80 8.41
C LEU A 62 -1.06 4.02 8.76
N LEU A 63 0.24 3.97 8.49
CA LEU A 63 1.15 5.10 8.68
C LEU A 63 0.72 6.29 7.84
N ARG A 64 0.32 6.04 6.59
CA ARG A 64 -0.22 7.08 5.72
C ARG A 64 -1.48 7.73 6.30
N ALA A 65 -2.39 6.94 6.83
CA ALA A 65 -3.59 7.47 7.49
C ALA A 65 -3.22 8.34 8.69
N ALA A 66 -2.34 7.87 9.56
CA ALA A 66 -1.87 8.59 10.74
C ALA A 66 -1.15 9.91 10.37
N PHE A 67 -0.26 9.89 9.38
CA PHE A 67 0.44 11.11 8.94
C PHE A 67 -0.50 12.10 8.22
N ALA A 68 -1.51 11.59 7.49
CA ALA A 68 -2.52 12.44 6.86
C ALA A 68 -3.45 13.10 7.88
N GLU A 69 -3.76 12.42 8.97
CA GLU A 69 -4.58 12.95 10.06
C GLU A 69 -3.84 14.00 10.89
N SER A 70 -2.53 13.79 11.11
CA SER A 70 -1.66 14.74 11.80
C SER A 70 -1.41 16.02 10.99
N ALA A 71 -1.66 16.01 9.68
CA ALA A 71 -1.60 17.21 8.86
C ALA A 71 -2.89 18.02 9.05
N ALA A 72 -2.78 19.27 9.49
CA ALA A 72 -3.92 20.17 9.76
C ALA A 72 -4.83 20.42 8.53
N VAL A 73 -4.42 20.00 7.35
CA VAL A 73 -5.15 20.12 6.07
C VAL A 73 -5.10 18.78 5.36
N ARG A 74 -6.22 18.33 4.79
CA ARG A 74 -6.25 17.11 3.96
C ARG A 74 -5.20 17.17 2.85
N PRO A 75 -4.23 16.25 2.83
CA PRO A 75 -3.15 16.30 1.86
C PRO A 75 -3.67 16.14 0.44
N ARG A 76 -3.42 17.14 -0.41
CA ARG A 76 -3.68 17.11 -1.85
C ARG A 76 -2.42 17.52 -2.62
N GLY A 77 -2.26 16.99 -3.83
CA GLY A 77 -1.10 17.31 -4.67
C GLY A 77 0.24 16.99 -3.99
N ALA A 78 1.16 17.92 -3.97
CA ALA A 78 2.50 17.76 -3.39
C ALA A 78 2.49 17.32 -1.91
N HIS A 79 1.52 17.78 -1.12
CA HIS A 79 1.36 17.34 0.28
C HIS A 79 1.00 15.85 0.37
N SER A 80 0.19 15.33 -0.54
CA SER A 80 -0.11 13.89 -0.58
C SER A 80 1.14 13.07 -0.86
N THR A 81 1.98 13.53 -1.79
CA THR A 81 3.25 12.85 -2.11
C THR A 81 4.22 12.84 -0.92
N ILE A 82 4.29 13.94 -0.17
CA ILE A 82 5.12 14.01 1.05
C ILE A 82 4.63 13.02 2.10
N VAL A 83 3.32 12.91 2.30
CA VAL A 83 2.73 11.94 3.24
C VAL A 83 3.03 10.52 2.79
N ASP A 84 2.86 10.21 1.49
CA ASP A 84 3.15 8.91 0.93
C ASP A 84 4.64 8.54 1.11
N LEU A 85 5.55 9.49 0.85
CA LEU A 85 7.00 9.29 1.03
C LEU A 85 7.38 9.07 2.50
N ARG A 86 6.84 9.87 3.42
CA ARG A 86 7.07 9.67 4.87
C ARG A 86 6.60 8.30 5.33
N SER A 87 5.46 7.84 4.82
CA SER A 87 4.89 6.53 5.15
C SER A 87 5.78 5.40 4.62
N LEU A 88 6.29 5.54 3.40
CA LEU A 88 7.22 4.59 2.81
C LEU A 88 8.51 4.51 3.61
N LEU A 89 9.12 5.64 3.93
CA LEU A 89 10.36 5.70 4.70
C LEU A 89 10.18 5.10 6.11
N ALA A 90 9.06 5.42 6.78
CA ALA A 90 8.77 4.88 8.11
C ALA A 90 8.52 3.36 8.05
N ALA A 91 7.75 2.86 7.10
CA ALA A 91 7.52 1.43 6.92
C ALA A 91 8.83 0.68 6.61
N THR A 92 9.68 1.24 5.74
CA THR A 92 10.98 0.67 5.41
C THR A 92 11.92 0.65 6.62
N ALA A 93 11.95 1.73 7.42
CA ALA A 93 12.76 1.78 8.64
C ALA A 93 12.30 0.76 9.68
N ILE A 94 10.99 0.58 9.85
CA ILE A 94 10.43 -0.44 10.74
C ILE A 94 10.80 -1.84 10.23
N GLY A 95 10.69 -2.10 8.92
CA GLY A 95 11.09 -3.37 8.32
C GLY A 95 12.56 -3.68 8.47
N TRP A 96 13.41 -2.66 8.35
CA TRP A 96 14.84 -2.82 8.61
C TRP A 96 15.14 -3.11 10.09
N LEU A 97 14.45 -2.44 11.02
CA LEU A 97 14.60 -2.70 12.47
C LEU A 97 14.12 -4.13 12.84
N ASP A 98 13.02 -4.57 12.27
CA ASP A 98 12.50 -5.93 12.48
C ASP A 98 13.54 -6.97 12.04
N GLU A 99 14.10 -6.82 10.86
CA GLU A 99 15.13 -7.71 10.33
C GLU A 99 16.42 -7.66 11.15
N ALA A 100 16.83 -6.46 11.61
CA ALA A 100 17.97 -6.30 12.50
C ALA A 100 17.76 -7.03 13.84
N MET A 101 16.55 -6.99 14.38
CA MET A 101 16.18 -7.73 15.59
C MET A 101 16.19 -9.24 15.35
N GLN A 102 15.70 -9.70 14.20
CA GLN A 102 15.76 -11.12 13.83
C GLN A 102 17.19 -11.63 13.74
N GLY A 103 18.13 -10.83 13.22
CA GLY A 103 19.55 -11.18 13.17
C GLY A 103 20.25 -11.36 14.52
N ILE A 104 19.62 -10.89 15.63
CA ILE A 104 20.13 -11.07 17.01
C ILE A 104 19.57 -12.37 17.63
N LEU A 105 18.46 -12.90 17.10
CA LEU A 105 17.81 -14.08 17.65
C LEU A 105 18.55 -15.38 17.26
N PRO A 106 18.64 -16.37 18.17
CA PRO A 106 19.21 -17.66 17.83
C PRO A 106 18.39 -18.34 16.72
N ASN A 107 19.08 -18.95 15.76
CA ASN A 107 18.50 -19.63 14.60
C ASN A 107 17.79 -18.73 13.57
N ARG A 108 18.05 -17.43 13.60
CA ARG A 108 17.64 -16.48 12.56
C ARG A 108 18.87 -15.80 11.97
N MET A 109 18.80 -15.42 10.71
CA MET A 109 19.86 -14.67 10.03
C MET A 109 19.25 -13.40 9.47
N TYR A 110 20.02 -12.30 9.58
CA TYR A 110 19.68 -11.04 8.91
C TYR A 110 19.74 -11.22 7.40
N ASP A 111 18.64 -10.92 6.70
CA ASP A 111 18.60 -10.93 5.23
C ASP A 111 18.15 -9.56 4.68
N LEU A 112 19.05 -8.89 4.00
CA LEU A 112 18.79 -7.61 3.36
C LEU A 112 17.70 -7.71 2.25
N ARG A 113 17.49 -8.90 1.69
CA ARG A 113 16.42 -9.15 0.69
C ARG A 113 15.05 -8.96 1.30
N ASP A 114 14.85 -9.35 2.56
CA ASP A 114 13.58 -9.22 3.27
C ASP A 114 13.26 -7.74 3.53
N VAL A 115 14.27 -6.94 3.87
CA VAL A 115 14.12 -5.48 3.94
C VAL A 115 13.66 -4.91 2.60
N GLY A 116 14.23 -5.40 1.49
CA GLY A 116 13.84 -5.01 0.14
C GLY A 116 12.40 -5.39 -0.20
N PHE A 117 11.97 -6.60 0.15
CA PHE A 117 10.60 -7.06 -0.06
C PHE A 117 9.59 -6.27 0.77
N ASN A 118 9.91 -5.95 2.03
CA ASN A 118 9.09 -5.14 2.92
C ASN A 118 8.90 -3.71 2.36
N ALA A 119 9.99 -3.09 1.90
CA ALA A 119 9.95 -1.77 1.26
C ALA A 119 9.14 -1.79 -0.05
N LEU A 120 9.29 -2.84 -0.86
CA LEU A 120 8.55 -3.00 -2.11
C LEU A 120 7.05 -3.20 -1.85
N ALA A 121 6.69 -4.03 -0.87
CA ALA A 121 5.30 -4.21 -0.46
C ALA A 121 4.65 -2.90 -0.02
N ALA A 122 5.34 -2.11 0.80
CA ALA A 122 4.92 -0.79 1.22
C ALA A 122 4.74 0.17 0.03
N ALA A 123 5.70 0.18 -0.91
CA ALA A 123 5.63 1.02 -2.10
C ALA A 123 4.46 0.66 -3.02
N VAL A 124 4.21 -0.63 -3.24
CA VAL A 124 3.07 -1.11 -4.05
C VAL A 124 1.74 -0.73 -3.41
N ALA A 125 1.59 -0.90 -2.09
CA ALA A 125 0.38 -0.52 -1.37
C ALA A 125 0.10 0.99 -1.46
N LEU A 126 1.11 1.82 -1.22
CA LEU A 126 0.99 3.28 -1.31
C LEU A 126 0.73 3.74 -2.75
N GLY A 127 1.42 3.16 -3.73
CA GLY A 127 1.22 3.44 -5.15
C GLY A 127 -0.19 3.08 -5.62
N ALA A 128 -0.69 1.91 -5.22
CA ALA A 128 -2.07 1.49 -5.48
C ALA A 128 -3.08 2.44 -4.83
N ALA A 129 -2.87 2.83 -3.57
CA ALA A 129 -3.73 3.79 -2.88
C ALA A 129 -3.72 5.17 -3.56
N ALA A 130 -2.56 5.64 -4.02
CA ALA A 130 -2.44 6.89 -4.78
C ALA A 130 -3.19 6.81 -6.11
N ALA A 131 -2.97 5.74 -6.88
CA ALA A 131 -3.63 5.52 -8.17
C ALA A 131 -5.16 5.36 -8.02
N LEU A 132 -5.63 4.68 -6.97
CA LEU A 132 -7.06 4.57 -6.66
C LEU A 132 -7.67 5.92 -6.34
N ARG A 133 -6.99 6.79 -5.57
CA ARG A 133 -7.46 8.15 -5.30
C ARG A 133 -7.70 8.92 -6.60
N VAL A 134 -6.70 8.91 -7.51
CA VAL A 134 -6.81 9.57 -8.82
C VAL A 134 -7.91 8.93 -9.68
N ALA A 135 -8.01 7.60 -9.64
CA ALA A 135 -9.01 6.88 -10.42
C ALA A 135 -10.45 7.11 -9.96
N ILE A 136 -10.67 7.40 -8.67
CA ILE A 136 -12.01 7.62 -8.10
C ILE A 136 -12.38 9.11 -8.15
N GLU A 137 -11.41 10.02 -8.15
CA GLU A 137 -11.72 11.46 -8.26
C GLU A 137 -12.57 11.70 -9.52
N PRO A 138 -13.78 12.27 -9.38
CA PRO A 138 -14.62 12.56 -10.55
C PRO A 138 -13.88 13.50 -11.49
N ALA A 139 -14.13 13.36 -12.77
CA ALA A 139 -13.81 14.37 -13.78
C ALA A 139 -14.67 15.65 -13.57
N ALA A 140 -14.74 16.13 -12.34
CA ALA A 140 -15.54 17.27 -11.94
C ALA A 140 -14.95 18.61 -12.40
N ARG A 141 -13.72 18.61 -12.92
CA ARG A 141 -13.07 19.83 -13.41
C ARG A 141 -13.44 20.24 -14.83
N SER A 142 -14.11 19.37 -15.58
CA SER A 142 -14.51 19.68 -16.97
C SER A 142 -15.89 20.34 -17.10
N ARG A 143 -16.57 20.62 -16.00
CA ARG A 143 -17.92 21.23 -16.02
C ARG A 143 -17.99 22.67 -15.52
N GLU A 144 -16.87 23.27 -15.18
CA GLU A 144 -16.80 24.65 -14.69
C GLU A 144 -16.20 25.65 -15.71
N GLU A 145 -16.12 25.30 -17.00
CA GLU A 145 -15.95 26.32 -18.01
C GLU A 145 -17.33 26.89 -18.32
N PRO A 146 -17.66 28.13 -17.88
CA PRO A 146 -18.86 28.80 -18.33
C PRO A 146 -18.69 29.09 -19.81
N GLU A 147 -19.62 28.57 -20.59
CA GLU A 147 -19.83 28.96 -21.99
C GLU A 147 -19.92 30.50 -22.05
N LYS A 148 -18.93 31.14 -22.68
CA LYS A 148 -18.94 32.58 -23.00
C LYS A 148 -19.43 32.78 -24.41
#